data_e6c8d4d8f7c869d9f69d095c2455f8a1
#
_entry.id   e6c8d4d8f7c869d9f69d095c2455f8a1
#
_cell.length_a   1.000
_cell.length_b   1.000
_cell.length_c   1.000
_cell.angle_alpha   90.00
_cell.angle_beta   90.00
_cell.angle_gamma   90.00
#
_symmetry.space_group_name_H-M   'P 1'
#
loop_
_entity.id
_entity.type
_entity.pdbx_description
1 polymer ?
#
loop_
_entity_poly.entity_id
_entity_poly.type
_entity_poly.pdbx_seq_one_letter_code
_entity_poly.pdbx_strand_id
1 'polypeptide(L)'
;MATIVISMFPEEGHLIPSFKLGKSLKAQGHQVYYLALADFEEYIRKQGFEYLPLFAEDFPKGFRAQQTERIANTRGRAFLKEVSQTAFYLKLFQTVHEDQNPIKRSLLEIGTDLCLFDGFLAPLSLMARHAGLEVISLSININLPQAANYPPVVTNIVPDNTPASLSKAGMAWKFSGLAIKITNLLIGYNFQKKLTELATHFGFSADLVVPAALFPRLRPQLEIPELVLCPQAFDFPRPSVEQGIFYCEPSIDLDRQEAAFDWSQIDPNKPLIFCTLGSQSHIYKPSRRFFQTVIDTMRSRPDWQLIMALGQKFQAHEFANVPANVQLLQWASVEQILPRTSVMITHGGVGTIKECVYFNVPMVVFPGNRDQPGYAARVVYHELGLMGSMGKVSAQALETMLNQVIQNPNFKQRVTAMGEEFRALEAASPALELIQSKLPHTRTVAS
;
A
#
# COMPACT_ATOMS: atom_id res chain seq x y z
N MET A 1 27.05 7.79 10.85
CA MET A 1 26.44 8.21 9.57
C MET A 1 26.52 7.02 8.62
N ALA A 2 25.42 6.60 8.03
CA ALA A 2 25.36 5.48 7.09
C ALA A 2 24.66 5.91 5.80
N THR A 3 24.95 5.23 4.69
CA THR A 3 24.28 5.40 3.40
C THR A 3 23.21 4.34 3.24
N ILE A 4 21.95 4.77 3.14
CA ILE A 4 20.79 3.88 3.08
C ILE A 4 20.08 4.07 1.74
N VAL A 5 19.79 2.98 1.05
CA VAL A 5 19.05 3.01 -0.21
C VAL A 5 17.68 2.38 -0.02
N ILE A 6 16.63 3.13 -0.30
CA ILE A 6 15.24 2.68 -0.27
C ILE A 6 14.77 2.45 -1.71
N SER A 7 14.18 1.29 -1.99
CA SER A 7 13.55 1.01 -3.28
C SER A 7 12.20 0.36 -3.06
N MET A 8 11.15 1.05 -3.49
CA MET A 8 9.77 0.59 -3.35
C MET A 8 9.22 0.13 -4.69
N PHE A 9 8.26 -0.79 -4.62
CA PHE A 9 7.54 -1.18 -5.82
C PHE A 9 6.95 0.06 -6.52
N PRO A 10 7.01 0.16 -7.87
CA PRO A 10 6.73 1.42 -8.59
C PRO A 10 5.22 1.77 -8.63
N GLU A 11 4.63 1.95 -7.47
CA GLU A 11 3.27 2.46 -7.26
C GLU A 11 3.28 3.51 -6.13
N GLU A 12 2.49 4.59 -6.26
CA GLU A 12 2.40 5.65 -5.22
C GLU A 12 2.05 5.06 -3.85
N GLY A 13 1.12 4.07 -3.83
CA GLY A 13 0.71 3.40 -2.60
C GLY A 13 1.83 2.65 -1.88
N HIS A 14 2.93 2.31 -2.55
CA HIS A 14 4.13 1.72 -1.96
C HIS A 14 5.17 2.78 -1.59
N LEU A 15 5.38 3.76 -2.46
CA LEU A 15 6.42 4.77 -2.29
C LEU A 15 6.08 5.75 -1.15
N ILE A 16 4.87 6.32 -1.17
CA ILE A 16 4.49 7.40 -0.22
C ILE A 16 4.67 6.99 1.25
N PRO A 17 4.20 5.81 1.70
CA PRO A 17 4.38 5.42 3.10
C PRO A 17 5.84 5.25 3.54
N SER A 18 6.79 5.08 2.60
CA SER A 18 8.20 4.94 2.95
C SER A 18 8.88 6.28 3.27
N PHE A 19 8.30 7.43 2.85
CA PHE A 19 8.95 8.73 3.04
C PHE A 19 9.09 9.14 4.50
N LYS A 20 8.11 8.81 5.34
CA LYS A 20 8.22 9.10 6.78
C LYS A 20 9.44 8.41 7.39
N LEU A 21 9.62 7.11 7.11
CA LEU A 21 10.80 6.36 7.54
C LEU A 21 12.09 6.98 6.97
N GLY A 22 12.10 7.33 5.68
CA GLY A 22 13.24 7.99 5.05
C GLY A 22 13.59 9.34 5.71
N LYS A 23 12.58 10.18 6.03
CA LYS A 23 12.77 11.46 6.73
C LYS A 23 13.33 11.24 8.14
N SER A 24 12.82 10.23 8.86
CA SER A 24 13.30 9.88 10.19
C SER A 24 14.78 9.42 10.17
N LEU A 25 15.17 8.62 9.17
CA LEU A 25 16.56 8.20 8.97
C LEU A 25 17.47 9.41 8.65
N LYS A 26 17.03 10.34 7.81
CA LYS A 26 17.76 11.59 7.54
C LYS A 26 17.92 12.45 8.78
N ALA A 27 16.88 12.57 9.60
CA ALA A 27 16.91 13.32 10.85
C ALA A 27 17.94 12.76 11.84
N GLN A 28 18.27 11.45 11.75
CA GLN A 28 19.33 10.79 12.51
C GLN A 28 20.74 10.93 11.88
N GLY A 29 20.86 11.72 10.81
CA GLY A 29 22.15 12.00 10.16
C GLY A 29 22.58 10.96 9.13
N HIS A 30 21.70 10.07 8.69
CA HIS A 30 21.99 9.15 7.59
C HIS A 30 21.80 9.80 6.23
N GLN A 31 22.54 9.34 5.22
CA GLN A 31 22.28 9.66 3.81
C GLN A 31 21.24 8.69 3.26
N VAL A 32 20.14 9.21 2.71
CA VAL A 32 19.04 8.39 2.20
C VAL A 32 18.84 8.67 0.72
N TYR A 33 18.94 7.61 -0.07
CA TYR A 33 18.69 7.60 -1.51
C TYR A 33 17.44 6.80 -1.83
N TYR A 34 16.72 7.21 -2.88
CA TYR A 34 15.63 6.42 -3.44
C TYR A 34 15.99 5.90 -4.82
N LEU A 35 16.04 4.57 -4.96
CA LEU A 35 16.21 3.87 -6.23
C LEU A 35 14.82 3.61 -6.83
N ALA A 36 14.45 4.35 -7.89
CA ALA A 36 13.08 4.33 -8.41
C ALA A 36 13.00 4.60 -9.92
N LEU A 37 11.83 4.33 -10.54
CA LEU A 37 11.55 4.68 -11.94
C LEU A 37 11.53 6.21 -12.14
N ALA A 38 11.82 6.65 -13.35
CA ALA A 38 11.87 8.05 -13.73
C ALA A 38 10.56 8.83 -13.47
N ASP A 39 9.42 8.14 -13.46
CA ASP A 39 8.12 8.72 -13.12
C ASP A 39 8.05 9.31 -11.69
N PHE A 40 8.92 8.85 -10.79
CA PHE A 40 8.92 9.29 -9.38
C PHE A 40 10.03 10.27 -9.03
N GLU A 41 10.97 10.56 -9.94
CA GLU A 41 12.12 11.41 -9.65
C GLU A 41 11.73 12.77 -9.05
N GLU A 42 10.83 13.48 -9.73
CA GLU A 42 10.40 14.81 -9.31
C GLU A 42 9.74 14.78 -7.92
N TYR A 43 8.91 13.76 -7.67
CA TYR A 43 8.24 13.61 -6.39
C TYR A 43 9.22 13.26 -5.26
N ILE A 44 10.18 12.36 -5.50
CA ILE A 44 11.22 12.00 -4.54
C ILE A 44 12.07 13.22 -4.17
N ARG A 45 12.52 13.98 -5.18
CA ARG A 45 13.32 15.21 -4.97
C ARG A 45 12.53 16.28 -4.21
N LYS A 46 11.23 16.44 -4.51
CA LYS A 46 10.35 17.35 -3.76
C LYS A 46 10.24 16.99 -2.28
N GLN A 47 10.32 15.70 -1.94
CA GLN A 47 10.34 15.26 -0.53
C GLN A 47 11.73 15.40 0.12
N GLY A 48 12.72 15.92 -0.59
CA GLY A 48 14.06 16.21 -0.06
C GLY A 48 15.02 15.02 -0.08
N PHE A 49 14.79 14.03 -0.96
CA PHE A 49 15.67 12.86 -1.08
C PHE A 49 16.52 12.89 -2.35
N GLU A 50 17.65 12.22 -2.30
CA GLU A 50 18.45 11.91 -3.46
C GLU A 50 17.80 10.79 -4.28
N TYR A 51 17.84 10.92 -5.60
CA TYR A 51 17.26 9.97 -6.55
C TYR A 51 18.34 9.20 -7.28
N LEU A 52 18.17 7.87 -7.34
CA LEU A 52 18.95 6.97 -8.17
C LEU A 52 18.02 6.37 -9.25
N PRO A 53 18.42 6.37 -10.52
CA PRO A 53 17.59 5.87 -11.59
C PRO A 53 17.50 4.33 -11.59
N LEU A 54 16.30 3.80 -11.67
CA LEU A 54 16.00 2.39 -11.89
C LEU A 54 15.43 2.23 -13.32
N PHE A 55 16.18 1.64 -14.24
CA PHE A 55 15.74 1.37 -15.62
C PHE A 55 15.26 2.62 -16.39
N ALA A 56 15.89 3.77 -16.22
CA ALA A 56 15.42 5.03 -16.83
C ALA A 56 15.35 4.96 -18.37
N GLU A 57 16.25 4.18 -19.00
CA GLU A 57 16.26 3.98 -20.46
C GLU A 57 15.11 3.07 -20.93
N ASP A 58 14.79 2.01 -20.15
CA ASP A 58 13.74 1.06 -20.50
C ASP A 58 12.33 1.56 -20.13
N PHE A 59 12.25 2.32 -19.04
CA PHE A 59 11.01 2.86 -18.49
C PHE A 59 11.13 4.37 -18.27
N PRO A 60 11.09 5.16 -19.35
CA PRO A 60 11.23 6.61 -19.28
C PRO A 60 10.01 7.26 -18.59
N LYS A 61 10.16 8.55 -18.25
CA LYS A 61 9.06 9.34 -17.64
C LYS A 61 7.79 9.24 -18.49
N GLY A 62 6.66 8.96 -17.84
CA GLY A 62 5.37 8.71 -18.47
C GLY A 62 5.04 7.21 -18.70
N PHE A 63 5.99 6.32 -18.44
CA PHE A 63 5.77 4.86 -18.62
C PHE A 63 4.55 4.36 -17.82
N ARG A 64 4.37 4.79 -16.58
CA ARG A 64 3.27 4.35 -15.72
C ARG A 64 1.90 4.81 -16.24
N ALA A 65 1.79 6.03 -16.73
CA ALA A 65 0.56 6.52 -17.36
C ALA A 65 0.19 5.67 -18.58
N GLN A 66 1.16 5.38 -19.44
CA GLN A 66 0.99 4.50 -20.60
C GLN A 66 0.62 3.07 -20.19
N GLN A 67 1.24 2.52 -19.14
CA GLN A 67 0.92 1.19 -18.62
C GLN A 67 -0.53 1.13 -18.09
N THR A 68 -0.96 2.15 -17.37
CA THR A 68 -2.33 2.26 -16.85
C THR A 68 -3.34 2.27 -18.00
N GLU A 69 -3.06 3.03 -19.05
CA GLU A 69 -3.90 3.07 -20.25
C GLU A 69 -3.93 1.72 -20.98
N ARG A 70 -2.79 1.04 -21.09
CA ARG A 70 -2.72 -0.33 -21.64
C ARG A 70 -3.57 -1.30 -20.83
N ILE A 71 -3.47 -1.28 -19.49
CA ILE A 71 -4.29 -2.11 -18.61
C ILE A 71 -5.79 -1.87 -18.87
N ALA A 72 -6.22 -0.62 -18.99
CA ALA A 72 -7.61 -0.27 -19.23
C ALA A 72 -8.15 -0.81 -20.58
N ASN A 73 -7.26 -0.86 -21.60
CA ASN A 73 -7.61 -1.22 -22.97
C ASN A 73 -7.35 -2.70 -23.31
N THR A 74 -6.70 -3.46 -22.43
CA THR A 74 -6.40 -4.87 -22.67
C THR A 74 -7.42 -5.84 -22.06
N ARG A 75 -7.49 -7.07 -22.58
CA ARG A 75 -8.36 -8.15 -22.13
C ARG A 75 -7.60 -9.48 -22.11
N GLY A 76 -8.16 -10.46 -21.39
CA GLY A 76 -7.64 -11.83 -21.37
C GLY A 76 -6.18 -11.95 -20.95
N ARG A 77 -5.40 -12.72 -21.71
CA ARG A 77 -3.98 -12.99 -21.41
C ARG A 77 -3.13 -11.72 -21.38
N ALA A 78 -3.39 -10.76 -22.28
CA ALA A 78 -2.66 -9.50 -22.33
C ALA A 78 -2.91 -8.67 -21.06
N PHE A 79 -4.16 -8.61 -20.60
CA PHE A 79 -4.51 -7.97 -19.33
C PHE A 79 -3.77 -8.60 -18.15
N LEU A 80 -3.73 -9.95 -18.07
CA LEU A 80 -3.00 -10.64 -17.00
C LEU A 80 -1.51 -10.30 -17.00
N LYS A 81 -0.87 -10.18 -18.17
CA LYS A 81 0.53 -9.77 -18.28
C LYS A 81 0.76 -8.33 -17.80
N GLU A 82 -0.08 -7.40 -18.22
CA GLU A 82 0.04 -6.00 -17.81
C GLU A 82 -0.18 -5.84 -16.29
N VAL A 83 -1.22 -6.44 -15.73
CA VAL A 83 -1.51 -6.38 -14.28
C VAL A 83 -0.41 -7.04 -13.44
N SER A 84 0.20 -8.10 -13.94
CA SER A 84 1.33 -8.79 -13.29
C SER A 84 2.64 -8.01 -13.43
N GLN A 85 2.67 -6.94 -14.18
CA GLN A 85 3.87 -6.15 -14.52
C GLN A 85 5.01 -7.04 -15.04
N THR A 86 4.68 -8.02 -15.88
CA THR A 86 5.62 -9.04 -16.35
C THR A 86 6.83 -8.41 -17.07
N ALA A 87 6.62 -7.32 -17.83
CA ALA A 87 7.72 -6.62 -18.53
C ALA A 87 8.75 -6.05 -17.54
N PHE A 88 8.27 -5.40 -16.47
CA PHE A 88 9.14 -4.88 -15.40
C PHE A 88 9.96 -5.99 -14.73
N TYR A 89 9.31 -7.10 -14.37
CA TYR A 89 10.03 -8.22 -13.75
C TYR A 89 10.98 -8.94 -14.70
N LEU A 90 10.62 -9.06 -15.99
CA LEU A 90 11.54 -9.63 -16.98
C LEU A 90 12.83 -8.78 -17.08
N LYS A 91 12.68 -7.46 -17.14
CA LYS A 91 13.83 -6.56 -17.16
C LYS A 91 14.63 -6.65 -15.84
N LEU A 92 13.93 -6.68 -14.70
CA LEU A 92 14.59 -6.80 -13.40
C LEU A 92 15.41 -8.08 -13.30
N PHE A 93 14.85 -9.24 -13.67
CA PHE A 93 15.59 -10.50 -13.68
C PHE A 93 16.75 -10.51 -14.67
N GLN A 94 16.57 -9.91 -15.84
CA GLN A 94 17.65 -9.80 -16.84
C GLN A 94 18.81 -8.99 -16.25
N THR A 95 18.54 -7.79 -15.76
CA THR A 95 19.58 -6.87 -15.27
C THR A 95 20.32 -7.43 -14.06
N VAL A 96 19.62 -8.07 -13.11
CA VAL A 96 20.30 -8.60 -11.91
C VAL A 96 21.24 -9.80 -12.22
N HIS A 97 21.09 -10.46 -13.36
CA HIS A 97 21.99 -11.52 -13.80
C HIS A 97 23.25 -11.01 -14.52
N GLU A 98 23.27 -9.73 -14.92
CA GLU A 98 24.41 -9.17 -15.66
C GLU A 98 25.62 -8.98 -14.74
N ASP A 99 26.80 -9.45 -15.15
CA ASP A 99 28.05 -9.28 -14.39
C ASP A 99 28.36 -7.79 -14.16
N GLN A 100 28.13 -6.96 -15.17
CA GLN A 100 28.26 -5.50 -15.12
C GLN A 100 26.93 -4.81 -14.84
N ASN A 101 26.22 -5.27 -13.84
CA ASN A 101 24.94 -4.73 -13.44
C ASN A 101 25.05 -3.27 -13.02
N PRO A 102 24.39 -2.32 -13.74
CA PRO A 102 24.48 -0.89 -13.44
C PRO A 102 23.92 -0.53 -12.05
N ILE A 103 22.87 -1.25 -11.59
CA ILE A 103 22.27 -1.02 -10.27
C ILE A 103 23.27 -1.41 -9.18
N LYS A 104 23.87 -2.61 -9.30
CA LYS A 104 24.91 -3.07 -8.35
C LYS A 104 26.06 -2.06 -8.29
N ARG A 105 26.53 -1.59 -9.45
CA ARG A 105 27.60 -0.59 -9.53
C ARG A 105 27.22 0.69 -8.80
N SER A 106 26.04 1.26 -9.09
CA SER A 106 25.58 2.49 -8.42
C SER A 106 25.48 2.33 -6.91
N LEU A 107 24.97 1.19 -6.41
CA LEU A 107 24.91 0.93 -4.98
C LEU A 107 26.28 0.87 -4.31
N LEU A 108 27.27 0.26 -4.96
CA LEU A 108 28.64 0.16 -4.44
C LEU A 108 29.38 1.49 -4.52
N GLU A 109 29.22 2.25 -5.60
CA GLU A 109 29.87 3.55 -5.83
C GLU A 109 29.46 4.61 -4.79
N ILE A 110 28.18 4.63 -4.37
CA ILE A 110 27.72 5.54 -3.32
C ILE A 110 28.06 5.03 -1.90
N GLY A 111 28.66 3.86 -1.76
CA GLY A 111 29.02 3.26 -0.48
C GLY A 111 27.82 2.86 0.36
N THR A 112 26.85 2.16 -0.24
CA THR A 112 25.63 1.72 0.45
C THR A 112 25.97 0.79 1.63
N ASP A 113 25.50 1.15 2.83
CA ASP A 113 25.60 0.33 4.03
C ASP A 113 24.37 -0.57 4.23
N LEU A 114 23.18 -0.10 3.82
CA LEU A 114 21.90 -0.81 4.01
C LEU A 114 20.97 -0.55 2.85
N CYS A 115 20.32 -1.62 2.39
CA CYS A 115 19.21 -1.59 1.43
C CYS A 115 17.88 -1.89 2.13
N LEU A 116 16.91 -0.98 1.99
CA LEU A 116 15.53 -1.18 2.40
C LEU A 116 14.69 -1.36 1.14
N PHE A 117 14.43 -2.60 0.75
CA PHE A 117 13.77 -2.90 -0.50
C PHE A 117 12.39 -3.49 -0.29
N ASP A 118 11.41 -2.98 -1.04
CA ASP A 118 10.07 -3.57 -1.08
C ASP A 118 10.18 -5.07 -1.36
N GLY A 119 9.52 -5.87 -0.56
CA GLY A 119 9.53 -7.30 -0.76
C GLY A 119 9.03 -7.73 -2.17
N PHE A 120 8.34 -6.86 -2.94
CA PHE A 120 8.05 -7.08 -4.36
C PHE A 120 9.30 -6.99 -5.24
N LEU A 121 10.38 -6.46 -4.74
CA LEU A 121 11.66 -6.34 -5.43
C LEU A 121 12.66 -7.44 -5.00
N ALA A 122 12.16 -8.62 -4.65
CA ALA A 122 12.97 -9.75 -4.20
C ALA A 122 14.21 -10.06 -5.09
N PRO A 123 14.16 -9.97 -6.44
CA PRO A 123 15.36 -10.13 -7.27
C PRO A 123 16.44 -9.09 -6.96
N LEU A 124 16.05 -7.84 -6.66
CA LEU A 124 16.96 -6.77 -6.29
C LEU A 124 17.60 -7.04 -4.91
N SER A 125 16.80 -7.56 -3.97
CA SER A 125 17.28 -7.98 -2.65
C SER A 125 18.32 -9.11 -2.73
N LEU A 126 18.10 -10.10 -3.60
CA LEU A 126 19.07 -11.17 -3.83
C LEU A 126 20.38 -10.64 -4.42
N MET A 127 20.30 -9.76 -5.41
CA MET A 127 21.49 -9.14 -6.04
C MET A 127 22.29 -8.32 -5.01
N ALA A 128 21.63 -7.49 -4.21
CA ALA A 128 22.28 -6.68 -3.20
C ALA A 128 22.97 -7.54 -2.13
N ARG A 129 22.32 -8.60 -1.65
CA ARG A 129 22.93 -9.55 -0.72
C ARG A 129 24.13 -10.30 -1.32
N HIS A 130 24.03 -10.72 -2.59
CA HIS A 130 25.15 -11.33 -3.30
C HIS A 130 26.32 -10.35 -3.47
N ALA A 131 26.05 -9.05 -3.55
CA ALA A 131 27.08 -8.00 -3.54
C ALA A 131 27.67 -7.71 -2.14
N GLY A 132 27.23 -8.43 -1.10
CA GLY A 132 27.70 -8.25 0.28
C GLY A 132 27.02 -7.10 1.03
N LEU A 133 25.91 -6.54 0.51
CA LEU A 133 25.18 -5.48 1.16
C LEU A 133 24.16 -6.06 2.14
N GLU A 134 23.95 -5.35 3.26
CA GLU A 134 22.87 -5.68 4.19
C GLU A 134 21.52 -5.29 3.56
N VAL A 135 20.52 -6.17 3.72
CA VAL A 135 19.19 -5.98 3.12
C VAL A 135 18.10 -6.30 4.12
N ILE A 136 17.17 -5.38 4.30
CA ILE A 136 15.93 -5.58 5.03
C ILE A 136 14.77 -5.40 4.04
N SER A 137 13.81 -6.33 4.05
CA SER A 137 12.57 -6.20 3.29
C SER A 137 11.68 -5.14 3.94
N LEU A 138 11.12 -4.23 3.14
CA LEU A 138 10.19 -3.21 3.59
C LEU A 138 8.81 -3.49 2.99
N SER A 139 7.81 -3.73 3.83
CA SER A 139 6.43 -3.98 3.41
C SER A 139 5.50 -2.92 3.97
N ILE A 140 4.76 -2.28 3.09
CA ILE A 140 3.68 -1.37 3.49
C ILE A 140 2.38 -2.12 3.76
N ASN A 141 2.31 -3.37 3.35
CA ASN A 141 1.13 -4.23 3.39
C ASN A 141 1.32 -5.37 4.40
N ILE A 142 0.23 -5.73 5.07
CA ILE A 142 0.14 -6.97 5.81
C ILE A 142 0.02 -8.12 4.80
N ASN A 143 1.12 -8.76 4.48
CA ASN A 143 1.19 -9.81 3.47
C ASN A 143 1.88 -11.05 4.04
N LEU A 144 1.28 -11.57 5.09
CA LEU A 144 1.84 -12.68 5.83
C LEU A 144 1.55 -14.03 5.17
N PRO A 145 2.37 -15.06 5.44
CA PRO A 145 2.17 -16.40 4.97
C PRO A 145 0.82 -16.99 5.38
N GLN A 146 0.45 -18.09 4.76
CA GLN A 146 -0.76 -18.81 5.08
C GLN A 146 -0.72 -19.33 6.52
N ALA A 147 -1.76 -19.01 7.30
CA ALA A 147 -2.02 -19.60 8.59
C ALA A 147 -3.42 -20.19 8.65
N ALA A 148 -3.61 -21.23 9.49
CA ALA A 148 -4.83 -22.07 9.47
C ALA A 148 -6.13 -21.28 9.65
N ASN A 149 -6.12 -20.22 10.45
CA ASN A 149 -7.31 -19.44 10.82
C ASN A 149 -7.36 -18.07 10.13
N TYR A 150 -6.54 -17.85 9.12
CA TYR A 150 -6.29 -16.56 8.52
C TYR A 150 -6.79 -16.52 7.08
N PRO A 151 -7.81 -15.73 6.77
CA PRO A 151 -8.22 -15.56 5.38
C PRO A 151 -7.15 -14.82 4.57
N PRO A 152 -6.98 -15.16 3.29
CA PRO A 152 -6.11 -14.41 2.39
C PRO A 152 -6.52 -12.94 2.34
N VAL A 153 -5.56 -12.02 2.34
CA VAL A 153 -5.82 -10.57 2.31
C VAL A 153 -6.60 -10.10 1.06
N VAL A 154 -6.68 -10.95 0.04
CA VAL A 154 -7.47 -10.69 -1.17
C VAL A 154 -8.96 -11.04 -1.02
N THR A 155 -9.40 -11.45 0.16
CA THR A 155 -10.79 -11.81 0.46
C THR A 155 -11.39 -10.90 1.54
N ASN A 156 -12.70 -10.73 1.49
CA ASN A 156 -13.46 -9.98 2.51
C ASN A 156 -14.00 -10.87 3.63
N ILE A 157 -13.36 -11.99 3.88
CA ILE A 157 -13.75 -12.92 4.95
C ILE A 157 -13.33 -12.31 6.28
N VAL A 158 -14.31 -12.08 7.16
CA VAL A 158 -14.09 -11.69 8.55
C VAL A 158 -14.03 -12.97 9.38
N PRO A 159 -12.90 -13.28 10.04
CA PRO A 159 -12.80 -14.48 10.86
C PRO A 159 -13.60 -14.33 12.15
N ASP A 160 -14.37 -15.38 12.52
CA ASP A 160 -15.14 -15.45 13.76
C ASP A 160 -14.79 -16.70 14.58
N ASN A 161 -13.73 -17.43 14.20
CA ASN A 161 -13.25 -18.66 14.81
C ASN A 161 -14.25 -19.84 14.76
N THR A 162 -15.36 -19.73 14.03
CA THR A 162 -16.27 -20.86 13.83
C THR A 162 -15.69 -21.85 12.82
N PRO A 163 -16.06 -23.15 12.89
CA PRO A 163 -15.66 -24.14 11.89
C PRO A 163 -16.00 -23.72 10.44
N ALA A 164 -17.11 -23.00 10.27
CA ALA A 164 -17.54 -22.48 8.97
C ALA A 164 -16.58 -21.38 8.45
N SER A 165 -16.17 -20.46 9.31
CA SER A 165 -15.20 -19.40 8.97
C SER A 165 -13.83 -19.98 8.63
N LEU A 166 -13.36 -20.95 9.44
CA LEU A 166 -12.09 -21.65 9.19
C LEU A 166 -12.11 -22.40 7.85
N SER A 167 -13.20 -23.08 7.56
CA SER A 167 -13.40 -23.78 6.27
C SER A 167 -13.37 -22.80 5.09
N LYS A 168 -14.07 -21.65 5.21
CA LYS A 168 -14.06 -20.60 4.18
C LYS A 168 -12.64 -20.05 3.94
N ALA A 169 -11.88 -19.75 5.00
CA ALA A 169 -10.51 -19.31 4.89
C ALA A 169 -9.61 -20.36 4.20
N GLY A 170 -9.71 -21.64 4.60
CA GLY A 170 -8.98 -22.75 3.97
C GLY A 170 -9.31 -22.93 2.50
N MET A 171 -10.60 -22.84 2.12
CA MET A 171 -11.00 -22.89 0.70
C MET A 171 -10.45 -21.70 -0.08
N ALA A 172 -10.49 -20.49 0.49
CA ALA A 172 -9.96 -19.29 -0.16
C ALA A 172 -8.46 -19.43 -0.45
N TRP A 173 -7.67 -20.02 0.44
CA TRP A 173 -6.25 -20.31 0.18
C TRP A 173 -6.06 -21.32 -0.96
N LYS A 174 -6.86 -22.40 -0.99
CA LYS A 174 -6.80 -23.39 -2.08
C LYS A 174 -7.13 -22.76 -3.43
N PHE A 175 -8.19 -21.91 -3.49
CA PHE A 175 -8.53 -21.18 -4.71
C PHE A 175 -7.44 -20.19 -5.13
N SER A 176 -6.82 -19.49 -4.18
CA SER A 176 -5.71 -18.59 -4.45
C SER A 176 -4.53 -19.34 -5.08
N GLY A 177 -4.13 -20.48 -4.49
CA GLY A 177 -3.05 -21.31 -5.03
C GLY A 177 -3.35 -21.86 -6.43
N LEU A 178 -4.60 -22.30 -6.68
CA LEU A 178 -5.03 -22.75 -8.00
C LEU A 178 -5.00 -21.59 -9.02
N ALA A 179 -5.49 -20.43 -8.65
CA ALA A 179 -5.48 -19.23 -9.49
C ALA A 179 -4.07 -18.81 -9.88
N ILE A 180 -3.09 -18.89 -8.95
CA ILE A 180 -1.68 -18.64 -9.25
C ILE A 180 -1.17 -19.62 -10.32
N LYS A 181 -1.42 -20.93 -10.16
CA LYS A 181 -0.98 -21.95 -11.14
C LYS A 181 -1.55 -21.70 -12.54
N ILE A 182 -2.86 -21.42 -12.60
CA ILE A 182 -3.54 -21.11 -13.88
C ILE A 182 -2.96 -19.84 -14.51
N THR A 183 -2.78 -18.79 -13.71
CA THR A 183 -2.23 -17.51 -14.22
C THR A 183 -0.81 -17.70 -14.73
N ASN A 184 0.08 -18.38 -13.99
CA ASN A 184 1.43 -18.68 -14.44
C ASN A 184 1.45 -19.43 -15.78
N LEU A 185 0.53 -20.39 -15.96
CA LEU A 185 0.38 -21.12 -17.22
C LEU A 185 -0.08 -20.18 -18.35
N LEU A 186 -1.09 -19.33 -18.09
CA LEU A 186 -1.65 -18.42 -19.08
C LEU A 186 -0.67 -17.35 -19.54
N ILE A 187 0.11 -16.76 -18.61
CA ILE A 187 1.10 -15.73 -18.96
C ILE A 187 2.42 -16.33 -19.47
N GLY A 188 2.65 -17.63 -19.26
CA GLY A 188 3.91 -18.30 -19.59
C GLY A 188 5.08 -17.83 -18.73
N TYR A 189 4.81 -17.43 -17.49
CA TYR A 189 5.81 -16.86 -16.58
C TYR A 189 5.57 -17.35 -15.15
N ASN A 190 6.58 -17.94 -14.54
CA ASN A 190 6.55 -18.40 -13.16
C ASN A 190 7.61 -17.63 -12.35
N PHE A 191 7.15 -16.62 -11.63
CA PHE A 191 8.01 -15.75 -10.84
C PHE A 191 8.78 -16.52 -9.76
N GLN A 192 8.12 -17.43 -9.03
CA GLN A 192 8.74 -18.22 -7.98
C GLN A 192 9.90 -19.06 -8.53
N LYS A 193 9.67 -19.78 -9.63
CA LYS A 193 10.72 -20.59 -10.29
C LYS A 193 11.93 -19.72 -10.66
N LYS A 194 11.70 -18.58 -11.29
CA LYS A 194 12.77 -17.64 -11.66
C LYS A 194 13.52 -17.07 -10.47
N LEU A 195 12.80 -16.77 -9.38
CA LEU A 195 13.44 -16.27 -8.16
C LEU A 195 14.28 -17.35 -7.48
N THR A 196 13.82 -18.61 -7.47
CA THR A 196 14.58 -19.74 -6.95
C THR A 196 15.82 -20.00 -7.80
N GLU A 197 15.69 -19.95 -9.12
CA GLU A 197 16.84 -20.07 -10.05
C GLU A 197 17.87 -18.97 -9.79
N LEU A 198 17.43 -17.73 -9.59
CA LEU A 198 18.30 -16.60 -9.27
C LEU A 198 18.99 -16.76 -7.91
N ALA A 199 18.25 -17.17 -6.87
CA ALA A 199 18.82 -17.45 -5.55
C ALA A 199 19.94 -18.49 -5.64
N THR A 200 19.68 -19.60 -6.33
CA THR A 200 20.67 -20.67 -6.54
C THR A 200 21.87 -20.18 -7.35
N HIS A 201 21.64 -19.38 -8.40
CA HIS A 201 22.71 -18.77 -9.20
C HIS A 201 23.65 -17.91 -8.35
N PHE A 202 23.13 -17.18 -7.38
CA PHE A 202 23.91 -16.38 -6.44
C PHE A 202 24.51 -17.19 -5.27
N GLY A 203 24.32 -18.51 -5.23
CA GLY A 203 24.85 -19.38 -4.18
C GLY A 203 24.00 -19.43 -2.91
N PHE A 204 22.77 -18.92 -2.93
CA PHE A 204 21.83 -19.05 -1.83
C PHE A 204 21.03 -20.35 -1.89
N SER A 205 20.58 -20.86 -0.72
CA SER A 205 19.65 -21.97 -0.66
C SER A 205 18.32 -21.62 -1.34
N ALA A 206 17.72 -22.61 -2.02
CA ALA A 206 16.38 -22.49 -2.60
C ALA A 206 15.31 -22.20 -1.52
N ASP A 207 15.55 -22.64 -0.29
CA ASP A 207 14.64 -22.43 0.86
C ASP A 207 14.53 -20.96 1.27
N LEU A 208 15.50 -20.12 0.84
CA LEU A 208 15.40 -18.67 1.02
C LEU A 208 14.17 -18.07 0.33
N VAL A 209 13.60 -18.77 -0.66
CA VAL A 209 12.45 -18.30 -1.45
C VAL A 209 11.17 -18.91 -0.91
N VAL A 210 10.41 -18.12 -0.16
CA VAL A 210 9.10 -18.51 0.36
C VAL A 210 8.05 -18.48 -0.75
N PRO A 211 7.29 -19.57 -0.97
CA PRO A 211 6.32 -19.65 -2.06
C PRO A 211 5.24 -18.56 -1.98
N ALA A 212 4.85 -18.04 -3.15
CA ALA A 212 3.70 -17.15 -3.24
C ALA A 212 2.40 -17.90 -2.92
N ALA A 213 1.66 -17.41 -1.95
CA ALA A 213 0.36 -17.97 -1.56
C ALA A 213 -0.82 -17.11 -2.02
N LEU A 214 -0.60 -15.85 -2.42
CA LEU A 214 -1.65 -14.87 -2.72
C LEU A 214 -1.78 -14.57 -4.21
N PHE A 215 -3.00 -14.75 -4.73
CA PHE A 215 -3.41 -14.26 -6.04
C PHE A 215 -4.23 -12.94 -5.89
N PRO A 216 -4.09 -11.91 -6.74
CA PRO A 216 -3.30 -11.84 -7.98
C PRO A 216 -1.81 -11.54 -7.79
N ARG A 217 -1.32 -11.45 -6.58
CA ARG A 217 0.09 -11.18 -6.31
C ARG A 217 0.89 -12.46 -6.45
N LEU A 218 1.58 -12.62 -7.56
CA LEU A 218 2.49 -13.71 -7.87
C LEU A 218 3.85 -13.48 -7.19
N ARG A 219 3.83 -13.25 -5.88
CA ARG A 219 5.01 -12.80 -5.15
C ARG A 219 5.48 -13.87 -4.17
N PRO A 220 6.57 -14.57 -4.46
CA PRO A 220 7.35 -15.21 -3.42
C PRO A 220 8.09 -14.15 -2.60
N GLN A 221 8.25 -14.42 -1.32
CA GLN A 221 9.05 -13.64 -0.40
C GLN A 221 10.42 -14.27 -0.23
N LEU A 222 11.36 -13.51 0.32
CA LEU A 222 12.61 -14.04 0.82
C LEU A 222 12.53 -14.21 2.32
N GLU A 223 13.16 -15.23 2.85
CA GLU A 223 13.35 -15.42 4.30
C GLU A 223 14.49 -14.50 4.77
N ILE A 224 14.20 -13.21 4.82
CA ILE A 224 15.07 -12.14 5.33
C ILE A 224 14.26 -11.27 6.30
N PRO A 225 14.90 -10.49 7.18
CA PRO A 225 14.18 -9.56 8.04
C PRO A 225 13.23 -8.68 7.23
N GLU A 226 11.97 -8.61 7.65
CA GLU A 226 10.93 -7.81 6.98
C GLU A 226 10.29 -6.83 7.98
N LEU A 227 10.36 -5.54 7.67
CA LEU A 227 9.65 -4.47 8.37
C LEU A 227 8.27 -4.32 7.73
N VAL A 228 7.22 -4.54 8.51
CA VAL A 228 5.84 -4.29 8.09
C VAL A 228 5.41 -2.95 8.66
N LEU A 229 5.31 -1.92 7.82
CA LEU A 229 4.89 -0.56 8.22
C LEU A 229 3.38 -0.51 8.50
N CYS A 230 2.96 -1.30 9.46
CA CYS A 230 1.59 -1.37 9.95
C CYS A 230 1.60 -1.94 11.37
N PRO A 231 0.91 -1.34 12.34
CA PRO A 231 0.77 -1.90 13.67
C PRO A 231 0.09 -3.28 13.66
N GLN A 232 0.61 -4.20 14.48
CA GLN A 232 0.05 -5.55 14.62
C GLN A 232 -1.41 -5.53 15.10
N ALA A 233 -1.78 -4.56 15.92
CA ALA A 233 -3.14 -4.37 16.42
C ALA A 233 -4.20 -4.25 15.32
N PHE A 234 -3.82 -3.77 14.13
CA PHE A 234 -4.73 -3.71 12.99
C PHE A 234 -4.88 -5.06 12.27
N ASP A 235 -3.97 -5.98 12.46
CA ASP A 235 -4.11 -7.32 11.87
C ASP A 235 -5.13 -8.16 12.66
N PHE A 236 -5.55 -9.28 12.09
CA PHE A 236 -6.30 -10.26 12.86
C PHE A 236 -5.39 -10.92 13.91
N PRO A 237 -5.87 -11.31 15.08
CA PRO A 237 -5.05 -11.99 16.08
C PRO A 237 -4.40 -13.26 15.53
N ARG A 238 -3.08 -13.38 15.68
CA ARG A 238 -2.30 -14.56 15.31
C ARG A 238 -1.74 -15.25 16.53
N PRO A 239 -1.65 -16.60 16.52
CA PRO A 239 -1.02 -17.34 17.62
C PRO A 239 0.45 -17.00 17.78
N SER A 240 1.14 -16.70 16.68
CA SER A 240 2.54 -16.27 16.63
C SER A 240 2.79 -15.45 15.36
N VAL A 241 3.77 -14.57 15.41
CA VAL A 241 4.32 -13.91 14.22
C VAL A 241 5.52 -14.75 13.77
N GLU A 242 5.67 -14.94 12.48
CA GLU A 242 6.79 -15.68 11.90
C GLU A 242 8.11 -14.99 12.24
N GLN A 243 9.15 -15.79 12.52
CA GLN A 243 10.47 -15.26 12.81
C GLN A 243 10.98 -14.38 11.66
N GLY A 244 11.52 -13.22 12.00
CA GLY A 244 12.04 -12.26 11.01
C GLY A 244 11.02 -11.26 10.48
N ILE A 245 9.73 -11.36 10.86
CA ILE A 245 8.71 -10.37 10.53
C ILE A 245 8.51 -9.43 11.73
N PHE A 246 8.61 -8.13 11.48
CA PHE A 246 8.52 -7.09 12.50
C PHE A 246 7.41 -6.10 12.13
N TYR A 247 6.32 -6.11 12.89
CA TYR A 247 5.31 -5.07 12.78
C TYR A 247 5.82 -3.79 13.40
N CYS A 248 5.68 -2.71 12.66
CA CYS A 248 6.23 -1.40 13.01
C CYS A 248 5.13 -0.34 13.10
N GLU A 249 5.56 0.90 13.24
CA GLU A 249 4.70 2.08 13.18
C GLU A 249 3.92 2.17 11.86
N PRO A 250 2.77 2.88 11.82
CA PRO A 250 1.96 3.04 10.62
C PRO A 250 2.66 3.84 9.52
N SER A 251 3.72 4.56 9.85
CA SER A 251 4.49 5.40 8.92
C SER A 251 3.62 6.47 8.25
N ILE A 252 3.03 7.34 9.06
CA ILE A 252 2.20 8.46 8.63
C ILE A 252 3.06 9.71 8.48
N ASP A 253 3.20 10.19 7.25
CA ASP A 253 3.99 11.40 6.96
C ASP A 253 3.10 12.65 7.06
N LEU A 254 3.16 13.35 8.19
CA LEU A 254 2.43 14.59 8.43
C LEU A 254 3.09 15.82 7.79
N ASP A 255 4.34 15.69 7.36
CA ASP A 255 5.15 16.76 6.78
C ASP A 255 5.21 16.68 5.25
N ARG A 256 4.17 16.11 4.63
CA ARG A 256 4.08 16.07 3.16
C ARG A 256 3.97 17.48 2.59
N GLN A 257 4.78 17.74 1.55
CA GLN A 257 4.79 19.04 0.86
C GLN A 257 3.63 19.09 -0.14
N GLU A 258 2.43 19.43 0.35
CA GLU A 258 1.21 19.56 -0.45
C GLU A 258 0.62 20.97 -0.33
N ALA A 259 -0.22 21.36 -1.31
CA ALA A 259 -0.92 22.63 -1.25
C ALA A 259 -1.93 22.67 -0.09
N ALA A 260 -2.03 23.81 0.59
CA ALA A 260 -3.00 23.99 1.67
C ALA A 260 -4.44 23.88 1.14
N PHE A 261 -5.29 23.17 1.88
CA PHE A 261 -6.71 23.06 1.55
C PHE A 261 -7.48 24.34 1.95
N ASP A 262 -8.31 24.83 1.04
CA ASP A 262 -9.18 25.99 1.31
C ASP A 262 -10.45 25.55 2.08
N TRP A 263 -10.51 25.90 3.35
CA TRP A 263 -11.61 25.60 4.25
C TRP A 263 -12.76 26.60 4.21
N SER A 264 -12.68 27.66 3.44
CA SER A 264 -13.65 28.77 3.45
C SER A 264 -15.10 28.36 3.12
N GLN A 265 -15.26 27.26 2.38
CA GLN A 265 -16.57 26.73 1.97
C GLN A 265 -17.11 25.60 2.86
N ILE A 266 -16.40 25.25 3.92
CA ILE A 266 -16.77 24.15 4.82
C ILE A 266 -17.26 24.70 6.15
N ASP A 267 -18.54 24.45 6.47
CA ASP A 267 -19.15 24.81 7.75
C ASP A 267 -18.64 23.87 8.86
N PRO A 268 -17.94 24.39 9.89
CA PRO A 268 -17.37 23.55 10.93
C PRO A 268 -18.43 22.87 11.84
N ASN A 269 -19.68 23.29 11.76
CA ASN A 269 -20.77 22.77 12.59
C ASN A 269 -21.53 21.62 11.93
N LYS A 270 -21.23 21.29 10.66
CA LYS A 270 -21.87 20.19 9.95
C LYS A 270 -20.94 18.98 9.86
N PRO A 271 -21.48 17.74 9.98
CA PRO A 271 -20.70 16.55 9.69
C PRO A 271 -20.05 16.61 8.32
N LEU A 272 -18.73 16.42 8.27
CA LEU A 272 -17.95 16.36 7.05
C LEU A 272 -17.70 14.91 6.66
N ILE A 273 -18.12 14.55 5.47
CA ILE A 273 -17.82 13.28 4.82
C ILE A 273 -16.66 13.52 3.87
N PHE A 274 -15.63 12.67 3.93
CA PHE A 274 -14.57 12.68 2.94
C PHE A 274 -14.63 11.41 2.10
N CYS A 275 -14.54 11.53 0.78
CA CYS A 275 -14.60 10.39 -0.15
C CYS A 275 -13.40 10.39 -1.09
N THR A 276 -12.67 9.27 -1.14
CA THR A 276 -11.69 9.00 -2.20
C THR A 276 -11.56 7.50 -2.48
N LEU A 277 -11.36 7.16 -3.76
CA LEU A 277 -11.04 5.81 -4.21
C LEU A 277 -9.55 5.65 -4.57
N GLY A 278 -8.69 6.59 -4.08
CA GLY A 278 -7.26 6.60 -4.30
C GLY A 278 -6.83 7.02 -5.71
N SER A 279 -5.53 6.99 -5.97
CA SER A 279 -4.93 7.44 -7.24
C SER A 279 -5.37 6.61 -8.46
N GLN A 280 -5.79 5.36 -8.23
CA GLN A 280 -6.21 4.43 -9.28
C GLN A 280 -7.73 4.27 -9.37
N SER A 281 -8.50 5.25 -8.95
CA SER A 281 -9.98 5.22 -8.95
C SER A 281 -10.59 4.79 -10.31
N HIS A 282 -9.97 5.15 -11.41
CA HIS A 282 -10.42 4.88 -12.78
C HIS A 282 -10.32 3.40 -13.21
N ILE A 283 -9.52 2.57 -12.54
CA ILE A 283 -9.41 1.15 -12.89
C ILE A 283 -10.59 0.30 -12.36
N TYR A 284 -11.36 0.81 -11.43
CA TYR A 284 -12.54 0.11 -10.93
C TYR A 284 -13.74 0.44 -11.83
N LYS A 285 -14.25 -0.55 -12.53
CA LYS A 285 -15.39 -0.36 -13.46
C LYS A 285 -16.59 0.40 -12.87
N PRO A 286 -16.99 0.21 -11.59
CA PRO A 286 -18.14 0.90 -11.03
C PRO A 286 -17.85 2.32 -10.52
N SER A 287 -16.59 2.82 -10.53
CA SER A 287 -16.22 4.07 -9.86
C SER A 287 -17.07 5.28 -10.28
N ARG A 288 -17.29 5.48 -11.58
CA ARG A 288 -18.11 6.61 -12.05
C ARG A 288 -19.52 6.57 -11.49
N ARG A 289 -20.18 5.40 -11.56
CA ARG A 289 -21.51 5.21 -11.00
C ARG A 289 -21.50 5.37 -9.48
N PHE A 290 -20.47 4.86 -8.82
CA PHE A 290 -20.32 4.97 -7.37
C PHE A 290 -20.17 6.42 -6.93
N PHE A 291 -19.32 7.22 -7.58
CA PHE A 291 -19.18 8.65 -7.30
C PHE A 291 -20.52 9.38 -7.47
N GLN A 292 -21.27 9.08 -8.55
CA GLN A 292 -22.61 9.63 -8.72
C GLN A 292 -23.55 9.19 -7.59
N THR A 293 -23.49 7.93 -7.14
CA THR A 293 -24.28 7.45 -6.00
C THR A 293 -23.95 8.20 -4.72
N VAL A 294 -22.67 8.50 -4.46
CA VAL A 294 -22.24 9.32 -3.30
C VAL A 294 -22.82 10.73 -3.40
N ILE A 295 -22.74 11.37 -4.57
CA ILE A 295 -23.33 12.71 -4.83
C ILE A 295 -24.84 12.67 -4.61
N ASP A 296 -25.53 11.65 -5.13
CA ASP A 296 -26.98 11.50 -5.00
C ASP A 296 -27.42 11.33 -3.54
N THR A 297 -26.61 10.65 -2.74
CA THR A 297 -26.82 10.54 -1.27
C THR A 297 -26.82 11.90 -0.60
N MET A 298 -25.94 12.80 -1.01
CA MET A 298 -25.84 14.14 -0.39
C MET A 298 -27.03 15.06 -0.64
N ARG A 299 -27.84 14.78 -1.66
CA ARG A 299 -29.07 15.57 -1.94
C ARG A 299 -30.13 15.40 -0.86
N SER A 300 -30.24 14.21 -0.27
CA SER A 300 -31.19 13.95 0.83
C SER A 300 -30.68 14.48 2.17
N ARG A 301 -29.44 14.91 2.24
CA ARG A 301 -28.75 15.31 3.49
C ARG A 301 -28.07 16.68 3.40
N PRO A 302 -28.85 17.77 3.31
CA PRO A 302 -28.30 19.14 3.31
C PRO A 302 -27.63 19.53 4.63
N ASP A 303 -27.85 18.76 5.68
CA ASP A 303 -27.21 18.84 6.99
C ASP A 303 -25.80 18.26 7.02
N TRP A 304 -25.36 17.51 6.01
CA TRP A 304 -24.00 16.99 5.83
C TRP A 304 -23.24 17.76 4.76
N GLN A 305 -21.92 17.60 4.74
CA GLN A 305 -21.02 18.13 3.72
C GLN A 305 -20.13 17.01 3.16
N LEU A 306 -19.77 17.13 1.91
CA LEU A 306 -18.89 16.18 1.24
C LEU A 306 -17.72 16.87 0.56
N ILE A 307 -16.51 16.44 0.86
CA ILE A 307 -15.32 16.63 0.01
C ILE A 307 -15.09 15.32 -0.70
N MET A 308 -15.00 15.34 -2.04
CA MET A 308 -14.74 14.14 -2.83
C MET A 308 -13.57 14.32 -3.79
N ALA A 309 -12.51 13.53 -3.58
CA ALA A 309 -11.35 13.47 -4.46
C ALA A 309 -11.59 12.43 -5.56
N LEU A 310 -11.73 12.90 -6.79
CA LEU A 310 -12.08 12.08 -7.97
C LEU A 310 -10.91 11.28 -8.54
N GLY A 311 -9.66 11.75 -8.30
CA GLY A 311 -8.46 11.23 -8.94
C GLY A 311 -8.25 11.82 -10.34
N GLN A 312 -7.15 11.45 -10.99
CA GLN A 312 -6.66 12.13 -12.19
C GLN A 312 -7.55 11.98 -13.44
N LYS A 313 -8.39 10.94 -13.52
CA LYS A 313 -9.10 10.59 -14.76
C LYS A 313 -10.56 11.04 -14.80
N PHE A 314 -11.14 11.42 -13.68
CA PHE A 314 -12.52 11.93 -13.63
C PHE A 314 -12.53 13.45 -13.49
N GLN A 315 -13.47 14.11 -14.14
CA GLN A 315 -13.66 15.56 -14.09
C GLN A 315 -15.00 15.91 -13.43
N ALA A 316 -15.05 17.01 -12.68
CA ALA A 316 -16.26 17.42 -11.97
C ALA A 316 -17.48 17.58 -12.89
N HIS A 317 -17.27 18.06 -14.13
CA HIS A 317 -18.34 18.25 -15.10
C HIS A 317 -18.96 16.95 -15.64
N GLU A 318 -18.34 15.80 -15.36
CA GLU A 318 -18.89 14.48 -15.74
C GLU A 318 -20.04 14.02 -14.83
N PHE A 319 -20.24 14.70 -13.70
CA PHE A 319 -21.24 14.33 -12.70
C PHE A 319 -22.45 15.27 -12.76
N ALA A 320 -23.66 14.66 -12.74
CA ALA A 320 -24.90 15.39 -12.86
C ALA A 320 -25.42 15.89 -11.51
N ASN A 321 -26.06 17.07 -11.53
CA ASN A 321 -26.84 17.59 -10.41
C ASN A 321 -26.08 17.61 -9.06
N VAL A 322 -24.87 18.10 -9.04
CA VAL A 322 -24.04 18.21 -7.83
C VAL A 322 -24.66 19.25 -6.89
N PRO A 323 -25.06 18.89 -5.66
CA PRO A 323 -25.68 19.83 -4.74
C PRO A 323 -24.61 20.75 -4.07
N ALA A 324 -25.07 21.87 -3.53
CA ALA A 324 -24.18 22.90 -2.96
C ALA A 324 -23.34 22.44 -1.75
N ASN A 325 -23.75 21.37 -1.08
CA ASN A 325 -23.02 20.77 0.05
C ASN A 325 -21.96 19.74 -0.40
N VAL A 326 -21.61 19.68 -1.70
CA VAL A 326 -20.61 18.76 -2.28
C VAL A 326 -19.52 19.55 -2.98
N GLN A 327 -18.29 19.33 -2.57
CA GLN A 327 -17.08 19.85 -3.23
C GLN A 327 -16.37 18.71 -3.95
N LEU A 328 -16.24 18.83 -5.29
CA LEU A 328 -15.51 17.87 -6.13
C LEU A 328 -14.13 18.41 -6.44
N LEU A 329 -13.10 17.62 -6.13
CA LEU A 329 -11.70 17.96 -6.34
C LEU A 329 -11.02 16.86 -7.18
N GLN A 330 -10.04 17.24 -7.95
CA GLN A 330 -9.19 16.25 -8.64
C GLN A 330 -8.31 15.50 -7.64
N TRP A 331 -7.72 16.23 -6.72
CA TRP A 331 -6.84 15.76 -5.68
C TRP A 331 -7.16 16.46 -4.36
N ALA A 332 -7.00 15.75 -3.26
CA ALA A 332 -7.15 16.29 -1.92
C ALA A 332 -6.13 15.63 -0.99
N SER A 333 -5.48 16.43 -0.16
CA SER A 333 -4.56 15.96 0.87
C SER A 333 -5.33 15.27 1.98
N VAL A 334 -5.13 13.96 2.11
CA VAL A 334 -5.86 13.13 3.09
C VAL A 334 -5.56 13.60 4.51
N GLU A 335 -4.29 13.86 4.81
CA GLU A 335 -3.84 14.29 6.13
C GLU A 335 -4.34 15.70 6.53
N GLN A 336 -4.67 16.56 5.57
CA GLN A 336 -5.27 17.86 5.88
C GLN A 336 -6.78 17.77 6.16
N ILE A 337 -7.47 16.83 5.51
CA ILE A 337 -8.93 16.73 5.56
C ILE A 337 -9.40 15.83 6.70
N LEU A 338 -8.71 14.70 6.94
CA LEU A 338 -9.10 13.74 7.98
C LEU A 338 -9.27 14.32 9.38
N PRO A 339 -8.47 15.29 9.88
CA PRO A 339 -8.66 15.86 11.21
C PRO A 339 -10.05 16.49 11.45
N ARG A 340 -10.75 16.89 10.38
CA ARG A 340 -12.11 17.46 10.43
C ARG A 340 -13.19 16.53 9.90
N THR A 341 -12.82 15.32 9.48
CA THR A 341 -13.73 14.35 8.86
C THR A 341 -14.51 13.57 9.92
N SER A 342 -15.83 13.52 9.78
CA SER A 342 -16.71 12.72 10.64
C SER A 342 -16.74 11.26 10.22
N VAL A 343 -16.72 10.97 8.92
CA VAL A 343 -16.66 9.62 8.35
C VAL A 343 -15.98 9.64 7.00
N MET A 344 -15.15 8.62 6.74
CA MET A 344 -14.44 8.42 5.48
C MET A 344 -15.14 7.40 4.60
N ILE A 345 -15.33 7.70 3.31
CA ILE A 345 -15.69 6.73 2.27
C ILE A 345 -14.43 6.39 1.49
N THR A 346 -14.00 5.13 1.51
CA THR A 346 -12.74 4.72 0.88
C THR A 346 -12.86 3.39 0.14
N HIS A 347 -11.94 3.16 -0.80
CA HIS A 347 -11.78 1.86 -1.46
C HIS A 347 -11.03 0.83 -0.61
N GLY A 348 -10.51 1.21 0.56
CA GLY A 348 -9.80 0.29 1.45
C GLY A 348 -8.31 0.10 1.15
N GLY A 349 -7.66 1.08 0.51
CA GLY A 349 -6.19 1.09 0.43
C GLY A 349 -5.59 1.22 1.84
N VAL A 350 -4.58 0.39 2.15
CA VAL A 350 -4.02 0.32 3.51
C VAL A 350 -3.47 1.66 4.02
N GLY A 351 -2.86 2.47 3.14
CA GLY A 351 -2.39 3.81 3.49
C GLY A 351 -3.53 4.67 4.04
N THR A 352 -4.62 4.82 3.27
CA THR A 352 -5.79 5.61 3.69
C THR A 352 -6.45 5.06 4.96
N ILE A 353 -6.53 3.73 5.12
CA ILE A 353 -7.08 3.14 6.36
C ILE A 353 -6.20 3.50 7.55
N LYS A 354 -4.87 3.38 7.43
CA LYS A 354 -3.94 3.75 8.50
C LYS A 354 -4.06 5.24 8.87
N GLU A 355 -4.19 6.11 7.87
CA GLU A 355 -4.44 7.54 8.08
C GLU A 355 -5.77 7.77 8.81
N CYS A 356 -6.86 7.09 8.40
CA CYS A 356 -8.14 7.17 9.10
C CYS A 356 -8.02 6.75 10.58
N VAL A 357 -7.33 5.65 10.87
CA VAL A 357 -7.11 5.19 12.25
C VAL A 357 -6.27 6.21 13.03
N TYR A 358 -5.19 6.70 12.46
CA TYR A 358 -4.31 7.70 13.07
C TYR A 358 -5.04 8.98 13.48
N PHE A 359 -5.97 9.44 12.61
CA PHE A 359 -6.80 10.62 12.85
C PHE A 359 -8.14 10.32 13.55
N ASN A 360 -8.34 9.08 14.00
CA ASN A 360 -9.56 8.62 14.68
C ASN A 360 -10.84 8.78 13.84
N VAL A 361 -10.77 8.56 12.53
CA VAL A 361 -11.90 8.70 11.60
C VAL A 361 -12.50 7.34 11.31
N PRO A 362 -13.74 7.05 11.70
CA PRO A 362 -14.43 5.83 11.31
C PRO A 362 -14.75 5.85 9.82
N MET A 363 -14.95 4.67 9.21
CA MET A 363 -14.99 4.59 7.76
C MET A 363 -16.07 3.65 7.22
N VAL A 364 -16.51 3.92 5.99
CA VAL A 364 -17.29 3.01 5.16
C VAL A 364 -16.42 2.60 3.98
N VAL A 365 -16.06 1.32 3.93
CA VAL A 365 -15.10 0.80 2.96
C VAL A 365 -15.83 0.09 1.82
N PHE A 366 -15.51 0.46 0.59
CA PHE A 366 -16.00 -0.15 -0.64
C PHE A 366 -14.83 -0.76 -1.42
N PRO A 367 -14.38 -1.97 -1.06
CA PRO A 367 -13.18 -2.55 -1.64
C PRO A 367 -13.36 -2.82 -3.14
N GLY A 368 -12.34 -2.46 -3.91
CA GLY A 368 -12.27 -2.73 -5.35
C GLY A 368 -11.62 -4.08 -5.62
N ASN A 369 -10.31 -4.17 -5.51
CA ASN A 369 -9.54 -5.36 -5.86
C ASN A 369 -8.25 -5.50 -5.02
N ARG A 370 -7.39 -6.45 -5.37
CA ARG A 370 -6.10 -6.74 -4.72
C ARG A 370 -6.29 -7.10 -3.24
N ASP A 371 -5.64 -6.37 -2.34
CA ASP A 371 -5.64 -6.54 -0.88
C ASP A 371 -6.74 -5.75 -0.14
N GLN A 372 -7.44 -4.87 -0.86
CA GLN A 372 -8.49 -4.02 -0.29
C GLN A 372 -9.61 -4.82 0.40
N PRO A 373 -10.09 -5.96 -0.14
CA PRO A 373 -11.08 -6.78 0.57
C PRO A 373 -10.62 -7.23 1.95
N GLY A 374 -9.37 -7.63 2.10
CA GLY A 374 -8.83 -8.08 3.37
C GLY A 374 -8.65 -6.94 4.38
N TYR A 375 -8.34 -5.73 3.92
CA TYR A 375 -8.31 -4.54 4.80
C TYR A 375 -9.71 -4.11 5.19
N ALA A 376 -10.69 -4.17 4.29
CA ALA A 376 -12.08 -3.93 4.62
C ALA A 376 -12.60 -4.95 5.65
N ALA A 377 -12.18 -6.21 5.56
CA ALA A 377 -12.51 -7.23 6.55
C ALA A 377 -11.93 -6.90 7.93
N ARG A 378 -10.71 -6.34 8.01
CA ARG A 378 -10.10 -5.88 9.26
C ARG A 378 -10.83 -4.68 9.87
N VAL A 379 -11.25 -3.73 9.03
CA VAL A 379 -12.07 -2.59 9.47
C VAL A 379 -13.36 -3.09 10.15
N VAL A 380 -14.02 -4.07 9.55
CA VAL A 380 -15.24 -4.67 10.14
C VAL A 380 -14.93 -5.46 11.39
N TYR A 381 -13.87 -6.29 11.39
CA TYR A 381 -13.46 -7.10 12.52
C TYR A 381 -13.17 -6.28 13.78
N HIS A 382 -12.47 -5.15 13.61
CA HIS A 382 -12.11 -4.25 14.71
C HIS A 382 -13.20 -3.21 15.02
N GLU A 383 -14.35 -3.28 14.36
CA GLU A 383 -15.46 -2.31 14.53
C GLU A 383 -15.03 -0.86 14.26
N LEU A 384 -14.14 -0.65 13.28
CA LEU A 384 -13.69 0.70 12.87
C LEU A 384 -14.61 1.32 11.84
N GLY A 385 -15.61 0.59 11.37
CA GLY A 385 -16.54 1.02 10.35
C GLY A 385 -17.29 -0.12 9.68
N LEU A 386 -17.84 0.17 8.51
CA LEU A 386 -18.66 -0.76 7.72
C LEU A 386 -18.02 -1.07 6.38
N MET A 387 -18.44 -2.19 5.77
CA MET A 387 -18.02 -2.58 4.41
C MET A 387 -19.24 -2.71 3.51
N GLY A 388 -19.13 -2.14 2.30
CA GLY A 388 -20.15 -2.21 1.26
C GLY A 388 -19.62 -2.77 -0.06
N SER A 389 -20.49 -2.83 -1.07
CA SER A 389 -20.15 -3.21 -2.44
C SER A 389 -20.29 -2.03 -3.39
N MET A 390 -19.17 -1.56 -3.95
CA MET A 390 -19.12 -0.40 -4.84
C MET A 390 -20.10 -0.51 -6.02
N GLY A 391 -20.25 -1.70 -6.59
CA GLY A 391 -21.12 -1.93 -7.75
C GLY A 391 -22.60 -2.14 -7.42
N LYS A 392 -22.98 -2.29 -6.13
CA LYS A 392 -24.34 -2.67 -5.71
C LYS A 392 -25.02 -1.64 -4.81
N VAL A 393 -24.25 -0.75 -4.17
CA VAL A 393 -24.82 0.21 -3.21
C VAL A 393 -25.72 1.22 -3.91
N SER A 394 -26.90 1.48 -3.32
CA SER A 394 -27.78 2.58 -3.68
C SER A 394 -27.55 3.81 -2.80
N ALA A 395 -28.02 4.99 -3.23
CA ALA A 395 -27.91 6.21 -2.43
C ALA A 395 -28.55 6.06 -1.04
N GLN A 396 -29.74 5.45 -0.97
CA GLN A 396 -30.41 5.19 0.31
C GLN A 396 -29.65 4.22 1.20
N ALA A 397 -29.07 3.15 0.65
CA ALA A 397 -28.27 2.20 1.42
C ALA A 397 -26.98 2.87 1.93
N LEU A 398 -26.34 3.70 1.11
CA LEU A 398 -25.17 4.46 1.52
C LEU A 398 -25.49 5.47 2.63
N GLU A 399 -26.60 6.20 2.50
CA GLU A 399 -27.09 7.11 3.54
C GLU A 399 -27.29 6.38 4.87
N THR A 400 -27.92 5.20 4.83
CA THR A 400 -28.13 4.36 6.02
C THR A 400 -26.78 3.97 6.66
N MET A 401 -25.80 3.52 5.87
CA MET A 401 -24.46 3.15 6.37
C MET A 401 -23.74 4.35 6.99
N LEU A 402 -23.75 5.51 6.31
CA LEU A 402 -23.11 6.74 6.83
C LEU A 402 -23.77 7.19 8.12
N ASN A 403 -25.11 7.21 8.16
CA ASN A 403 -25.85 7.58 9.36
C ASN A 403 -25.55 6.62 10.54
N GLN A 404 -25.47 5.32 10.28
CA GLN A 404 -25.11 4.33 11.30
C GLN A 404 -23.70 4.59 11.85
N VAL A 405 -22.71 4.91 10.99
CA VAL A 405 -21.34 5.18 11.43
C VAL A 405 -21.26 6.51 12.22
N ILE A 406 -21.98 7.55 11.78
CA ILE A 406 -21.98 8.85 12.43
C ILE A 406 -22.70 8.80 13.79
N GLN A 407 -23.83 8.11 13.88
CA GLN A 407 -24.67 8.08 15.07
C GLN A 407 -24.27 7.06 16.13
N ASN A 408 -23.59 5.98 15.74
CA ASN A 408 -23.16 4.96 16.69
C ASN A 408 -21.76 5.29 17.25
N PRO A 409 -21.68 5.71 18.53
CA PRO A 409 -20.43 6.13 19.17
C PRO A 409 -19.38 5.00 19.25
N ASN A 410 -19.80 3.74 19.15
CA ASN A 410 -18.88 2.59 19.23
C ASN A 410 -17.80 2.66 18.14
N PHE A 411 -18.16 2.99 16.90
CA PHE A 411 -17.17 3.13 15.82
C PHE A 411 -16.11 4.18 16.14
N LYS A 412 -16.56 5.35 16.66
CA LYS A 412 -15.63 6.42 17.06
C LYS A 412 -14.75 6.01 18.23
N GLN A 413 -15.28 5.32 19.22
CA GLN A 413 -14.52 4.83 20.37
C GLN A 413 -13.47 3.78 19.93
N ARG A 414 -13.85 2.83 19.09
CA ARG A 414 -12.95 1.79 18.59
C ARG A 414 -11.81 2.36 17.75
N VAL A 415 -12.12 3.25 16.81
CA VAL A 415 -11.07 3.85 15.97
C VAL A 415 -10.16 4.77 16.79
N THR A 416 -10.68 5.43 17.84
CA THR A 416 -9.88 6.27 18.75
C THR A 416 -8.91 5.44 19.56
N ALA A 417 -9.36 4.34 20.15
CA ALA A 417 -8.51 3.44 20.93
C ALA A 417 -7.37 2.85 20.07
N MET A 418 -7.68 2.38 18.86
CA MET A 418 -6.64 1.92 17.94
C MET A 418 -5.71 3.04 17.47
N GLY A 419 -6.26 4.25 17.27
CA GLY A 419 -5.48 5.45 16.90
C GLY A 419 -4.48 5.88 17.98
N GLU A 420 -4.79 5.69 19.24
CA GLU A 420 -3.85 5.93 20.35
C GLU A 420 -2.65 4.99 20.25
N GLU A 421 -2.87 3.70 19.99
CA GLU A 421 -1.80 2.74 19.78
C GLU A 421 -0.97 3.08 18.53
N PHE A 422 -1.61 3.48 17.44
CA PHE A 422 -0.91 3.89 16.21
C PHE A 422 0.01 5.09 16.47
N ARG A 423 -0.46 6.10 17.17
CA ARG A 423 0.34 7.28 17.53
C ARG A 423 1.47 6.95 18.51
N ALA A 424 1.23 6.05 19.46
CA ALA A 424 2.27 5.59 20.38
C ALA A 424 3.39 4.86 19.64
N LEU A 425 3.07 3.97 18.71
CA LEU A 425 4.06 3.29 17.87
C LEU A 425 4.77 4.25 16.91
N GLU A 426 4.06 5.23 16.33
CA GLU A 426 4.68 6.27 15.49
C GLU A 426 5.73 7.07 16.27
N ALA A 427 5.44 7.39 17.54
CA ALA A 427 6.37 8.10 18.41
C ALA A 427 7.56 7.22 18.85
N ALA A 428 7.35 5.92 19.07
CA ALA A 428 8.38 4.96 19.46
C ALA A 428 9.31 4.57 18.29
N SER A 429 8.77 4.59 17.04
CA SER A 429 9.52 4.28 15.82
C SER A 429 10.31 2.95 15.84
N PRO A 430 9.67 1.79 16.11
CA PRO A 430 10.34 0.50 16.20
C PRO A 430 11.09 0.09 14.92
N ALA A 431 10.68 0.58 13.74
CA ALA A 431 11.41 0.36 12.50
C ALA A 431 12.81 0.99 12.56
N LEU A 432 12.93 2.19 13.12
CA LEU A 432 14.24 2.85 13.29
C LEU A 432 15.16 2.08 14.22
N GLU A 433 14.65 1.58 15.35
CA GLU A 433 15.43 0.80 16.30
C GLU A 433 16.00 -0.47 15.64
N LEU A 434 15.16 -1.19 14.88
CA LEU A 434 15.63 -2.38 14.17
C LEU A 434 16.66 -2.04 13.10
N ILE A 435 16.44 -1.00 12.31
CA ILE A 435 17.39 -0.54 11.30
C ILE A 435 18.72 -0.19 11.94
N GLN A 436 18.72 0.56 13.03
CA GLN A 436 19.94 0.92 13.75
C GLN A 436 20.72 -0.30 14.26
N SER A 437 20.02 -1.33 14.74
CA SER A 437 20.65 -2.57 15.19
C SER A 437 21.37 -3.34 14.08
N LYS A 438 21.04 -3.08 12.82
CA LYS A 438 21.61 -3.72 11.62
C LYS A 438 22.67 -2.88 10.92
N LEU A 439 22.77 -1.60 11.27
CA LEU A 439 23.80 -0.74 10.71
C LEU A 439 25.17 -1.08 11.33
N PRO A 440 26.27 -1.03 10.56
CA PRO A 440 27.60 -1.23 11.11
C PRO A 440 27.85 -0.19 12.22
N HIS A 441 28.24 -0.68 13.38
CA HIS A 441 28.69 0.20 14.48
C HIS A 441 29.73 1.16 13.92
N THR A 442 29.49 2.44 14.09
CA THR A 442 30.22 3.59 13.53
C THR A 442 31.67 3.28 13.23
N ARG A 443 32.07 3.36 11.96
CA ARG A 443 33.50 3.57 11.63
C ARG A 443 33.89 4.87 12.32
N THR A 444 34.59 4.77 13.44
CA THR A 444 35.29 5.91 14.03
C THR A 444 36.22 6.41 12.94
N VAL A 445 35.91 7.58 12.38
CA VAL A 445 36.87 8.28 11.53
C VAL A 445 38.03 8.59 12.43
N ALA A 446 39.09 7.79 12.33
CA ALA A 446 40.38 8.14 12.93
C ALA A 446 40.79 9.46 12.26
N SER A 447 40.79 10.51 13.08
CA SER A 447 41.28 11.85 12.78
C SER A 447 42.75 11.85 12.47
#